data_bfe704631b1e09b6b57295456e70e0e9
#
_entry.id   bfe704631b1e09b6b57295456e70e0e9
#
_cell.length_a   1.000
_cell.length_b   1.000
_cell.length_c   1.000
_cell.angle_alpha   90.00
_cell.angle_beta   90.00
_cell.angle_gamma   90.00
#
_symmetry.space_group_name_H-M   'P 1'
#
loop_
_entity.id
_entity.type
_entity.pdbx_description
1 polymer ?
#
loop_
_entity_poly.entity_id
_entity_poly.type
_entity_poly.pdbx_seq_one_letter_code
_entity_poly.pdbx_strand_id
1 'polypeptide(L)'
;MVGLSLNGIALASLLLAVLYLLLMGLKAAGALRILGQRPPRPQAPAGYDGRGVAILQPILGGDPLLAQVLQHNLQALPGAHFHWLLDEADAIGRATADALCAAHPVHQITRLIYPAAPEGTNPKTFKLDAVLPQVREPVLLVLDDDARLSAAALAQLVDELGAADADLVTALPCYRDDGARGARLMAQFVNNNAVLTYLGLLPWLPPLSINGMCYALRSERLRELGGFTPLLRMLADDLALARALRRQGARLFQSTAPVDVQTHVPTLQRYRQQMHRWMLFAVLLLRDESPRLRLLIGVLHGLPPLLLWALLVLAVLPPIGLPALVAALVLVLRTSLLLHLQRQAGGRARHRPLASLLAELLQPLHLLHAACVRRIRWRTRLYQVRANDDFQGG
;
A
#
# COMPACT_ATOMS: atom_id res chain seq x y z
N MET A 1 -6.45 -45.25 -5.97
CA MET A 1 -5.46 -44.18 -5.65
C MET A 1 -4.29 -44.38 -6.62
N VAL A 2 -4.15 -43.48 -7.60
CA VAL A 2 -3.00 -43.51 -8.53
C VAL A 2 -1.79 -43.06 -7.72
N GLY A 3 -0.93 -44.01 -7.29
CA GLY A 3 0.34 -43.68 -6.65
C GLY A 3 1.23 -42.96 -7.65
N LEU A 4 1.50 -41.66 -7.42
CA LEU A 4 2.54 -40.96 -8.16
C LEU A 4 3.85 -41.73 -7.99
N SER A 5 4.47 -42.13 -9.09
CA SER A 5 5.79 -42.79 -9.05
C SER A 5 6.83 -41.81 -8.47
N LEU A 6 7.92 -42.31 -7.88
CA LEU A 6 9.04 -41.54 -7.36
C LEU A 6 9.51 -40.48 -8.36
N ASN A 7 9.63 -40.85 -9.62
CA ASN A 7 10.00 -39.94 -10.71
C ASN A 7 8.91 -38.91 -10.98
N GLY A 8 7.63 -39.25 -10.77
CA GLY A 8 6.51 -38.33 -10.95
C GLY A 8 6.51 -37.21 -9.90
N ILE A 9 6.79 -37.50 -8.62
CA ILE A 9 6.87 -36.48 -7.55
C ILE A 9 8.06 -35.54 -7.79
N ALA A 10 9.21 -36.09 -8.17
CA ALA A 10 10.39 -35.31 -8.49
C ALA A 10 10.15 -34.36 -9.69
N LEU A 11 9.57 -34.87 -10.76
CA LEU A 11 9.22 -34.06 -11.95
C LEU A 11 8.20 -32.96 -11.60
N ALA A 12 7.15 -33.31 -10.86
CA ALA A 12 6.14 -32.34 -10.41
C ALA A 12 6.78 -31.20 -9.57
N SER A 13 7.69 -31.54 -8.65
CA SER A 13 8.41 -30.56 -7.84
C SER A 13 9.26 -29.62 -8.69
N LEU A 14 9.96 -30.14 -9.70
CA LEU A 14 10.74 -29.31 -10.63
C LEU A 14 9.85 -28.39 -11.47
N LEU A 15 8.74 -28.88 -11.99
CA LEU A 15 7.80 -28.06 -12.79
C LEU A 15 7.17 -26.95 -11.95
N LEU A 16 6.74 -27.24 -10.72
CA LEU A 16 6.20 -26.24 -9.80
C LEU A 16 7.26 -25.18 -9.44
N ALA A 17 8.50 -25.61 -9.17
CA ALA A 17 9.61 -24.71 -8.86
C ALA A 17 9.92 -23.78 -10.03
N VAL A 18 10.03 -24.32 -11.24
CA VAL A 18 10.28 -23.54 -12.47
C VAL A 18 9.16 -22.52 -12.70
N LEU A 19 7.90 -22.96 -12.62
CA LEU A 19 6.75 -22.06 -12.81
C LEU A 19 6.71 -20.96 -11.75
N TYR A 20 6.94 -21.29 -10.48
CA TYR A 20 7.02 -20.32 -9.40
C TYR A 20 8.10 -19.28 -9.64
N LEU A 21 9.34 -19.72 -9.96
CA LEU A 21 10.47 -18.83 -10.20
C LEU A 21 10.30 -18.00 -11.46
N LEU A 22 9.67 -18.53 -12.52
CA LEU A 22 9.34 -17.77 -13.73
C LEU A 22 8.36 -16.64 -13.44
N LEU A 23 7.27 -16.90 -12.70
CA LEU A 23 6.28 -15.88 -12.35
C LEU A 23 6.88 -14.81 -11.43
N MET A 24 7.67 -15.20 -10.45
CA MET A 24 8.39 -14.26 -9.59
C MET A 24 9.44 -13.47 -10.37
N GLY A 25 10.21 -14.15 -11.22
CA GLY A 25 11.27 -13.55 -12.05
C GLY A 25 10.71 -12.54 -13.06
N LEU A 26 9.57 -12.82 -13.69
CA LEU A 26 8.91 -11.90 -14.63
C LEU A 26 8.55 -10.57 -13.94
N LYS A 27 7.88 -10.63 -12.78
CA LYS A 27 7.55 -9.43 -11.99
C LYS A 27 8.80 -8.71 -11.50
N ALA A 28 9.80 -9.45 -11.04
CA ALA A 28 11.05 -8.89 -10.57
C ALA A 28 11.83 -8.19 -11.69
N ALA A 29 11.88 -8.77 -12.89
CA ALA A 29 12.53 -8.14 -14.05
C ALA A 29 11.86 -6.81 -14.43
N GLY A 30 10.51 -6.78 -14.43
CA GLY A 30 9.78 -5.54 -14.63
C GLY A 30 10.09 -4.48 -13.57
N ALA A 31 10.07 -4.88 -12.30
CA ALA A 31 10.38 -3.98 -11.19
C ALA A 31 11.83 -3.46 -11.24
N LEU A 32 12.81 -4.34 -11.50
CA LEU A 32 14.22 -3.97 -11.62
C LEU A 32 14.47 -3.03 -12.82
N ARG A 33 13.76 -3.22 -13.93
CA ARG A 33 13.81 -2.31 -15.06
C ARG A 33 13.39 -0.89 -14.64
N ILE A 34 12.29 -0.75 -13.90
CA ILE A 34 11.82 0.54 -13.41
C ILE A 34 12.78 1.15 -12.39
N LEU A 35 13.24 0.35 -11.42
CA LEU A 35 14.20 0.79 -10.41
C LEU A 35 15.56 1.20 -11.01
N GLY A 36 16.02 0.49 -12.04
CA GLY A 36 17.29 0.81 -12.74
C GLY A 36 17.23 2.07 -13.61
N GLN A 37 16.05 2.56 -13.97
CA GLN A 37 15.87 3.80 -14.73
C GLN A 37 15.90 5.05 -13.85
N ARG A 38 16.00 4.90 -12.54
CA ARG A 38 15.88 5.97 -11.56
C ARG A 38 17.03 5.94 -10.56
N PRO A 39 17.36 7.08 -9.96
CA PRO A 39 18.38 7.10 -8.93
C PRO A 39 17.94 6.20 -7.76
N PRO A 40 18.84 5.38 -7.22
CA PRO A 40 18.53 4.40 -6.16
C PRO A 40 18.05 5.05 -4.86
N ARG A 41 18.32 6.33 -4.67
CA ARG A 41 17.84 7.14 -3.55
C ARG A 41 17.50 8.53 -4.06
N PRO A 42 16.26 8.99 -3.89
CA PRO A 42 15.95 10.37 -4.18
C PRO A 42 16.78 11.28 -3.29
N GLN A 43 17.34 12.32 -3.87
CA GLN A 43 18.03 13.37 -3.14
C GLN A 43 17.18 14.63 -3.25
N ALA A 44 16.82 15.21 -2.12
CA ALA A 44 16.18 16.52 -2.15
C ALA A 44 17.18 17.56 -2.66
N PRO A 45 16.76 18.49 -3.53
CA PRO A 45 17.56 19.67 -3.83
C PRO A 45 18.00 20.37 -2.54
N ALA A 46 19.17 21.01 -2.55
CA ALA A 46 19.65 21.76 -1.39
C ALA A 46 18.59 22.78 -0.99
N GLY A 47 18.19 22.77 0.29
CA GLY A 47 17.18 23.68 0.83
C GLY A 47 15.72 23.35 0.46
N TYR A 48 15.43 22.19 -0.13
CA TYR A 48 14.05 21.77 -0.38
C TYR A 48 13.32 21.48 0.95
N ASP A 49 12.27 22.23 1.22
CA ASP A 49 11.52 22.21 2.47
C ASP A 49 10.03 21.82 2.30
N GLY A 50 9.58 21.54 1.07
CA GLY A 50 8.18 21.21 0.76
C GLY A 50 7.30 22.43 0.47
N ARG A 51 7.86 23.63 0.31
CA ARG A 51 7.11 24.85 0.00
C ARG A 51 6.27 24.69 -1.28
N GLY A 52 5.04 25.22 -1.25
CA GLY A 52 4.09 25.12 -2.35
C GLY A 52 3.31 23.80 -2.39
N VAL A 53 3.45 22.96 -1.36
CA VAL A 53 2.71 21.72 -1.22
C VAL A 53 1.74 21.80 -0.03
N ALA A 54 0.45 21.53 -0.28
CA ALA A 54 -0.53 21.30 0.77
C ALA A 54 -0.55 19.80 1.12
N ILE A 55 -0.28 19.47 2.38
CA ILE A 55 -0.35 18.09 2.87
C ILE A 55 -1.67 17.89 3.61
N LEU A 56 -2.60 17.17 2.99
CA LEU A 56 -3.87 16.80 3.59
C LEU A 56 -3.70 15.52 4.39
N GLN A 57 -3.83 15.61 5.71
CA GLN A 57 -3.56 14.51 6.62
C GLN A 57 -4.78 14.23 7.52
N PRO A 58 -5.66 13.27 7.13
CA PRO A 58 -6.74 12.81 7.99
C PRO A 58 -6.17 12.09 9.21
N ILE A 59 -6.41 12.63 10.39
CA ILE A 59 -5.87 12.10 11.66
C ILE A 59 -6.97 11.39 12.44
N LEU A 60 -6.58 10.23 13.03
CA LEU A 60 -7.38 9.53 14.02
C LEU A 60 -6.48 9.05 15.15
N GLY A 61 -6.83 9.43 16.39
CA GLY A 61 -6.14 9.02 17.60
C GLY A 61 -6.21 7.53 17.89
N GLY A 62 -5.42 7.09 18.89
CA GLY A 62 -5.39 5.73 19.37
C GLY A 62 -4.23 4.85 18.88
N ASP A 63 -3.49 5.26 17.85
CA ASP A 63 -2.19 4.64 17.56
C ASP A 63 -1.10 5.29 18.43
N PRO A 64 -0.34 4.52 19.24
CA PRO A 64 0.71 5.05 20.11
C PRO A 64 1.86 5.71 19.34
N LEU A 65 1.99 5.45 18.04
CA LEU A 65 3.04 6.00 17.18
C LEU A 65 2.61 7.30 16.49
N LEU A 66 1.34 7.71 16.60
CA LEU A 66 0.78 8.87 15.91
C LEU A 66 1.62 10.15 16.10
N ALA A 67 1.88 10.53 17.35
CA ALA A 67 2.67 11.74 17.64
C ALA A 67 4.06 11.70 16.99
N GLN A 68 4.73 10.53 17.01
CA GLN A 68 6.05 10.34 16.42
C GLN A 68 6.01 10.49 14.89
N VAL A 69 4.96 9.96 14.23
CA VAL A 69 4.80 10.05 12.78
C VAL A 69 4.55 11.49 12.36
N LEU A 70 3.61 12.17 13.01
CA LEU A 70 3.29 13.57 12.71
C LEU A 70 4.50 14.50 12.93
N GLN A 71 5.19 14.33 14.06
CA GLN A 71 6.40 15.09 14.37
C GLN A 71 7.50 14.89 13.33
N HIS A 72 7.70 13.63 12.88
CA HIS A 72 8.66 13.34 11.83
C HIS A 72 8.35 14.10 10.53
N ASN A 73 7.08 14.14 10.12
CA ASN A 73 6.66 14.81 8.90
C ASN A 73 6.87 16.33 9.01
N LEU A 74 6.55 16.95 10.15
CA LEU A 74 6.84 18.36 10.40
C LEU A 74 8.33 18.67 10.28
N GLN A 75 9.19 17.87 10.93
CA GLN A 75 10.64 18.06 10.90
C GLN A 75 11.25 17.83 9.51
N ALA A 76 10.70 16.90 8.74
CA ALA A 76 11.20 16.58 7.40
C ALA A 76 10.76 17.60 6.34
N LEU A 77 9.63 18.27 6.55
CA LEU A 77 8.96 19.11 5.55
C LEU A 77 8.53 20.47 6.15
N PRO A 78 9.49 21.25 6.68
CA PRO A 78 9.16 22.47 7.46
C PRO A 78 8.48 23.58 6.66
N GLY A 79 8.61 23.61 5.34
CA GLY A 79 8.00 24.59 4.45
C GLY A 79 6.65 24.18 3.87
N ALA A 80 6.22 22.93 4.07
CA ALA A 80 4.93 22.46 3.59
C ALA A 80 3.78 22.99 4.47
N HIS A 81 2.60 23.15 3.88
CA HIS A 81 1.39 23.53 4.62
C HIS A 81 0.62 22.27 5.00
N PHE A 82 0.59 21.95 6.29
CA PHE A 82 -0.15 20.79 6.82
C PHE A 82 -1.59 21.15 7.12
N HIS A 83 -2.54 20.46 6.51
CA HIS A 83 -3.95 20.51 6.87
C HIS A 83 -4.28 19.23 7.67
N TRP A 84 -4.36 19.35 8.98
CA TRP A 84 -4.71 18.25 9.87
C TRP A 84 -6.22 18.18 10.04
N LEU A 85 -6.79 17.06 9.56
CA LEU A 85 -8.24 16.85 9.45
C LEU A 85 -8.69 15.91 10.57
N LEU A 86 -9.27 16.50 11.61
CA LEU A 86 -9.60 15.83 12.88
C LEU A 86 -11.11 15.54 12.96
N ASP A 87 -11.48 14.51 13.70
CA ASP A 87 -12.87 14.27 14.06
C ASP A 87 -13.19 14.95 15.40
N GLU A 88 -14.37 15.59 15.49
CA GLU A 88 -14.84 16.28 16.71
C GLU A 88 -14.89 15.31 17.92
N ALA A 89 -15.29 14.08 17.68
CA ALA A 89 -15.37 13.04 18.72
C ALA A 89 -14.01 12.45 19.12
N ASP A 90 -12.92 12.71 18.37
CA ASP A 90 -11.60 12.15 18.61
C ASP A 90 -10.77 13.02 19.56
N ALA A 91 -11.02 12.89 20.86
CA ALA A 91 -10.30 13.64 21.88
C ALA A 91 -8.78 13.38 21.89
N ILE A 92 -8.37 12.12 21.59
CA ILE A 92 -6.95 11.70 21.60
C ILE A 92 -6.22 12.35 20.41
N GLY A 93 -6.78 12.24 19.20
CA GLY A 93 -6.19 12.83 18.01
C GLY A 93 -6.09 14.35 18.13
N ARG A 94 -7.12 15.01 18.66
CA ARG A 94 -7.11 16.47 18.90
C ARG A 94 -6.04 16.88 19.90
N ALA A 95 -5.96 16.20 21.05
CA ALA A 95 -4.93 16.49 22.06
C ALA A 95 -3.51 16.30 21.51
N THR A 96 -3.28 15.26 20.69
CA THR A 96 -1.99 15.02 20.02
C THR A 96 -1.67 16.17 19.04
N ALA A 97 -2.63 16.59 18.22
CA ALA A 97 -2.46 17.70 17.30
C ALA A 97 -2.19 19.02 18.02
N ASP A 98 -2.92 19.30 19.11
CA ASP A 98 -2.75 20.52 19.93
C ASP A 98 -1.34 20.60 20.53
N ALA A 99 -0.87 19.50 21.10
CA ALA A 99 0.48 19.42 21.69
C ALA A 99 1.58 19.66 20.65
N LEU A 100 1.44 19.07 19.46
CA LEU A 100 2.41 19.25 18.38
C LEU A 100 2.37 20.66 17.78
N CYS A 101 1.19 21.27 17.63
CA CYS A 101 1.10 22.67 17.19
C CYS A 101 1.78 23.62 18.18
N ALA A 102 1.59 23.41 19.48
CA ALA A 102 2.25 24.20 20.51
C ALA A 102 3.78 24.03 20.49
N ALA A 103 4.26 22.82 20.21
CA ALA A 103 5.69 22.49 20.12
C ALA A 103 6.36 23.00 18.83
N HIS A 104 5.56 23.25 17.77
CA HIS A 104 6.06 23.62 16.45
C HIS A 104 5.39 24.90 15.90
N PRO A 105 5.48 26.05 16.59
CA PRO A 105 4.74 27.28 16.26
C PRO A 105 5.15 27.93 14.94
N VAL A 106 6.31 27.59 14.39
CA VAL A 106 6.82 28.15 13.12
C VAL A 106 6.34 27.38 11.88
N HIS A 107 5.73 26.21 12.07
CA HIS A 107 5.23 25.41 10.97
C HIS A 107 3.84 25.87 10.54
N GLN A 108 3.57 25.78 9.23
CA GLN A 108 2.24 26.09 8.69
C GLN A 108 1.30 24.90 8.94
N ILE A 109 0.55 24.93 10.03
CA ILE A 109 -0.39 23.88 10.40
C ILE A 109 -1.79 24.48 10.54
N THR A 110 -2.71 24.07 9.67
CA THR A 110 -4.13 24.37 9.78
C THR A 110 -4.85 23.16 10.37
N ARG A 111 -5.38 23.29 11.58
CA ARG A 111 -6.20 22.26 12.22
C ARG A 111 -7.66 22.48 11.89
N LEU A 112 -8.30 21.45 11.35
CA LEU A 112 -9.71 21.48 10.96
C LEU A 112 -10.44 20.36 11.67
N ILE A 113 -11.47 20.72 12.42
CA ILE A 113 -12.29 19.78 13.20
C ILE A 113 -13.61 19.60 12.48
N TYR A 114 -13.95 18.34 12.20
CA TYR A 114 -15.15 17.98 11.45
C TYR A 114 -16.10 17.15 12.30
N PRO A 115 -17.43 17.31 12.10
CA PRO A 115 -18.42 16.42 12.70
C PRO A 115 -18.30 15.01 12.12
N ALA A 116 -19.00 14.06 12.73
CA ALA A 116 -19.06 12.71 12.19
C ALA A 116 -19.58 12.73 10.74
N ALA A 117 -18.91 11.99 9.87
CA ALA A 117 -19.36 11.87 8.48
C ALA A 117 -20.79 11.31 8.43
N PRO A 118 -21.63 11.78 7.50
CA PRO A 118 -22.98 11.24 7.29
C PRO A 118 -22.96 9.73 7.03
N GLU A 119 -24.07 9.06 7.32
CA GLU A 119 -24.20 7.62 7.05
C GLU A 119 -23.98 7.30 5.57
N GLY A 120 -23.28 6.19 5.29
CA GLY A 120 -22.93 5.79 3.92
C GLY A 120 -21.85 6.65 3.28
N THR A 121 -21.18 7.52 4.05
CA THR A 121 -20.09 8.35 3.58
C THR A 121 -18.75 7.87 4.16
N ASN A 122 -17.70 7.85 3.32
CA ASN A 122 -16.36 7.54 3.77
C ASN A 122 -15.80 8.69 4.63
N PRO A 123 -15.48 8.47 5.91
CA PRO A 123 -15.05 9.55 6.81
C PRO A 123 -13.74 10.23 6.39
N LYS A 124 -12.82 9.51 5.73
CA LYS A 124 -11.58 10.08 5.20
C LYS A 124 -11.90 11.04 4.06
N THR A 125 -12.64 10.55 3.07
CA THR A 125 -12.99 11.34 1.88
C THR A 125 -13.87 12.53 2.22
N PHE A 126 -14.77 12.40 3.20
CA PHE A 126 -15.58 13.51 3.69
C PHE A 126 -14.72 14.69 4.19
N LYS A 127 -13.70 14.41 4.98
CA LYS A 127 -12.77 15.44 5.47
C LYS A 127 -11.90 16.01 4.36
N LEU A 128 -11.44 15.16 3.43
CA LEU A 128 -10.65 15.60 2.27
C LEU A 128 -11.45 16.53 1.35
N ASP A 129 -12.75 16.24 1.14
CA ASP A 129 -13.62 17.06 0.32
C ASP A 129 -13.87 18.42 0.99
N ALA A 130 -14.18 18.41 2.28
CA ALA A 130 -14.50 19.60 3.05
C ALA A 130 -13.31 20.59 3.18
N VAL A 131 -12.06 20.13 3.16
CA VAL A 131 -10.87 20.99 3.21
C VAL A 131 -10.50 21.60 1.86
N LEU A 132 -10.86 20.97 0.75
CA LEU A 132 -10.38 21.33 -0.58
C LEU A 132 -10.61 22.82 -0.97
N PRO A 133 -11.72 23.48 -0.62
CA PRO A 133 -11.90 24.91 -0.89
C PRO A 133 -10.89 25.84 -0.19
N GLN A 134 -10.24 25.38 0.88
CA GLN A 134 -9.25 26.13 1.65
C GLN A 134 -7.83 25.95 1.12
N VAL A 135 -7.57 24.92 0.30
CA VAL A 135 -6.25 24.64 -0.28
C VAL A 135 -5.95 25.63 -1.40
N ARG A 136 -4.80 26.31 -1.30
CA ARG A 136 -4.34 27.30 -2.28
C ARG A 136 -3.12 26.85 -3.06
N GLU A 137 -2.38 25.89 -2.54
CA GLU A 137 -1.15 25.37 -3.09
C GLU A 137 -1.42 24.66 -4.43
N PRO A 138 -0.50 24.78 -5.41
CA PRO A 138 -0.65 24.15 -6.72
C PRO A 138 -0.55 22.63 -6.67
N VAL A 139 0.18 22.11 -5.67
CA VAL A 139 0.34 20.66 -5.44
C VAL A 139 -0.32 20.28 -4.13
N LEU A 140 -1.16 19.25 -4.21
CA LEU A 140 -1.84 18.65 -3.09
C LEU A 140 -1.25 17.24 -2.87
N LEU A 141 -0.89 16.92 -1.64
CA LEU A 141 -0.45 15.61 -1.21
C LEU A 141 -1.43 15.06 -0.16
N VAL A 142 -2.02 13.90 -0.40
CA VAL A 142 -2.72 13.15 0.64
C VAL A 142 -1.72 12.22 1.31
N LEU A 143 -1.67 12.29 2.66
CA LEU A 143 -0.76 11.49 3.47
C LEU A 143 -1.52 10.90 4.66
N ASP A 144 -1.51 9.60 4.82
CA ASP A 144 -2.15 8.97 5.98
C ASP A 144 -1.38 9.27 7.29
N ASP A 145 -2.08 9.22 8.41
CA ASP A 145 -1.56 9.58 9.73
C ASP A 145 -0.52 8.58 10.31
N ASP A 146 -0.34 7.43 9.65
CA ASP A 146 0.68 6.42 9.95
C ASP A 146 1.82 6.41 8.90
N ALA A 147 1.81 7.36 7.95
CA ALA A 147 2.78 7.45 6.87
C ALA A 147 3.82 8.55 7.14
N ARG A 148 5.10 8.22 6.99
CA ARG A 148 6.26 9.12 7.14
C ARG A 148 6.87 9.41 5.78
N LEU A 149 6.99 10.67 5.44
CA LEU A 149 7.55 11.12 4.17
C LEU A 149 8.84 11.92 4.40
N SER A 150 9.88 11.61 3.64
CA SER A 150 11.12 12.40 3.67
C SER A 150 11.07 13.55 2.65
N ALA A 151 11.86 14.60 2.87
CA ALA A 151 12.01 15.71 1.92
C ALA A 151 12.42 15.20 0.53
N ALA A 152 13.34 14.23 0.47
CA ALA A 152 13.78 13.63 -0.78
C ALA A 152 12.65 12.88 -1.52
N ALA A 153 11.81 12.15 -0.78
CA ALA A 153 10.67 11.47 -1.39
C ALA A 153 9.61 12.45 -1.88
N LEU A 154 9.31 13.52 -1.11
CA LEU A 154 8.39 14.56 -1.56
C LEU A 154 8.92 15.29 -2.80
N ALA A 155 10.20 15.67 -2.81
CA ALA A 155 10.82 16.31 -3.97
C ALA A 155 10.68 15.45 -5.22
N GLN A 156 10.96 14.15 -5.12
CA GLN A 156 10.79 13.22 -6.23
C GLN A 156 9.34 13.15 -6.72
N LEU A 157 8.35 13.07 -5.81
CA LEU A 157 6.94 13.03 -6.20
C LEU A 157 6.52 14.31 -6.94
N VAL A 158 6.99 15.48 -6.50
CA VAL A 158 6.69 16.78 -7.13
C VAL A 158 7.39 16.88 -8.48
N ASP A 159 8.66 16.49 -8.58
CA ASP A 159 9.41 16.49 -9.85
C ASP A 159 8.75 15.56 -10.88
N GLU A 160 8.34 14.37 -10.47
CA GLU A 160 7.67 13.40 -11.34
C GLU A 160 6.27 13.87 -11.78
N LEU A 161 5.56 14.61 -10.93
CA LEU A 161 4.30 15.26 -11.30
C LEU A 161 4.50 16.29 -12.42
N GLY A 162 5.64 17.00 -12.41
CA GLY A 162 6.05 17.94 -13.47
C GLY A 162 6.58 17.23 -14.71
N ALA A 163 7.64 16.43 -14.57
CA ALA A 163 8.41 15.86 -15.65
C ALA A 163 7.65 14.78 -16.46
N ALA A 164 6.83 13.96 -15.78
CA ALA A 164 6.03 12.94 -16.45
C ALA A 164 4.72 13.49 -17.03
N ASP A 165 4.46 14.79 -16.89
CA ASP A 165 3.16 15.41 -17.22
C ASP A 165 2.02 14.56 -16.62
N ALA A 166 2.22 14.10 -15.39
CA ALA A 166 1.28 13.26 -14.69
C ALA A 166 0.23 14.11 -13.97
N ASP A 167 -0.99 13.61 -13.94
CA ASP A 167 -2.08 14.22 -13.16
C ASP A 167 -2.02 13.81 -11.69
N LEU A 168 -1.56 12.59 -11.43
CA LEU A 168 -1.35 12.03 -10.11
C LEU A 168 -0.10 11.16 -10.07
N VAL A 169 0.71 11.31 -9.01
CA VAL A 169 1.88 10.49 -8.69
C VAL A 169 1.66 9.82 -7.34
N THR A 170 1.83 8.49 -7.28
CA THR A 170 1.66 7.73 -6.03
C THR A 170 3.00 7.17 -5.55
N ALA A 171 3.24 7.21 -4.23
CA ALA A 171 4.46 6.71 -3.61
C ALA A 171 4.50 5.17 -3.51
N LEU A 172 5.70 4.61 -3.32
CA LEU A 172 5.90 3.18 -3.07
C LEU A 172 5.86 2.91 -1.56
N PRO A 173 4.91 2.09 -1.05
CA PRO A 173 4.80 1.84 0.37
C PRO A 173 5.92 0.92 0.87
N CYS A 174 6.54 1.31 1.99
CA CYS A 174 7.52 0.54 2.74
C CYS A 174 7.07 0.45 4.20
N TYR A 175 6.80 -0.74 4.71
CA TYR A 175 6.30 -0.90 6.07
C TYR A 175 7.44 -1.12 7.07
N ARG A 176 7.38 -0.40 8.17
CA ARG A 176 8.27 -0.58 9.32
C ARG A 176 7.69 -1.56 10.32
N ASP A 177 8.54 -2.39 10.89
CA ASP A 177 8.22 -3.34 11.95
C ASP A 177 8.51 -2.67 13.31
N ASP A 178 7.50 -2.55 14.17
CA ASP A 178 7.62 -2.02 15.53
C ASP A 178 8.03 -3.08 16.57
N GLY A 179 8.31 -4.31 16.12
CA GLY A 179 8.67 -5.43 16.98
C GLY A 179 7.49 -6.34 17.38
N ALA A 180 6.25 -5.89 17.25
CA ALA A 180 5.08 -6.70 17.55
C ALA A 180 4.87 -7.82 16.51
N ARG A 181 4.23 -8.93 16.92
CA ARG A 181 4.02 -10.10 16.04
C ARG A 181 3.18 -9.77 14.81
N GLY A 182 2.11 -9.00 14.99
CA GLY A 182 1.23 -8.58 13.90
C GLY A 182 1.93 -7.62 12.94
N ALA A 183 2.67 -6.63 13.46
CA ALA A 183 3.43 -5.68 12.68
C ALA A 183 4.53 -6.35 11.84
N ARG A 184 5.21 -7.36 12.40
CA ARG A 184 6.21 -8.17 11.65
C ARG A 184 5.62 -8.83 10.42
N LEU A 185 4.49 -9.54 10.56
CA LEU A 185 3.84 -10.20 9.44
C LEU A 185 3.33 -9.20 8.41
N MET A 186 2.73 -8.08 8.86
CA MET A 186 2.23 -7.04 7.98
C MET A 186 3.36 -6.37 7.19
N ALA A 187 4.46 -6.01 7.85
CA ALA A 187 5.63 -5.45 7.19
C ALA A 187 6.23 -6.41 6.15
N GLN A 188 6.35 -7.70 6.49
CA GLN A 188 6.85 -8.68 5.52
C GLN A 188 5.89 -8.89 4.36
N PHE A 189 4.57 -8.93 4.60
CA PHE A 189 3.58 -9.02 3.53
C PHE A 189 3.71 -7.84 2.56
N VAL A 190 3.72 -6.60 3.06
CA VAL A 190 3.81 -5.42 2.19
C VAL A 190 5.17 -5.34 1.50
N ASN A 191 6.28 -5.48 2.23
CA ASN A 191 7.62 -5.32 1.67
C ASN A 191 7.98 -6.44 0.67
N ASN A 192 7.38 -7.63 0.78
CA ASN A 192 7.53 -8.68 -0.23
C ASN A 192 6.75 -8.37 -1.52
N ASN A 193 5.59 -7.72 -1.38
CA ASN A 193 4.64 -7.58 -2.50
C ASN A 193 4.67 -6.18 -3.14
N ALA A 194 4.95 -5.10 -2.39
CA ALA A 194 4.82 -3.73 -2.89
C ALA A 194 5.61 -3.50 -4.18
N VAL A 195 6.90 -3.84 -4.21
CA VAL A 195 7.75 -3.68 -5.40
C VAL A 195 7.24 -4.53 -6.57
N LEU A 196 6.85 -5.77 -6.31
CA LEU A 196 6.36 -6.69 -7.33
C LEU A 196 4.96 -6.32 -7.85
N THR A 197 4.13 -5.69 -7.03
CA THR A 197 2.76 -5.31 -7.38
C THR A 197 2.71 -3.95 -8.06
N TYR A 198 3.37 -2.95 -7.48
CA TYR A 198 3.31 -1.59 -7.99
C TYR A 198 4.26 -1.34 -9.16
N LEU A 199 5.45 -1.97 -9.18
CA LEU A 199 6.44 -1.74 -10.23
C LEU A 199 6.54 -2.88 -11.26
N GLY A 200 6.17 -4.09 -10.85
CA GLY A 200 6.44 -5.31 -11.63
C GLY A 200 5.79 -5.34 -13.02
N LEU A 201 4.64 -4.72 -13.20
CA LEU A 201 3.91 -4.70 -14.47
C LEU A 201 4.00 -3.37 -15.24
N LEU A 202 4.59 -2.33 -14.65
CA LEU A 202 4.68 -1.00 -15.28
C LEU A 202 5.34 -0.97 -16.66
N PRO A 203 6.31 -1.84 -16.99
CA PRO A 203 6.85 -1.86 -18.37
C PRO A 203 5.81 -2.23 -19.44
N TRP A 204 4.69 -2.85 -19.05
CA TRP A 204 3.68 -3.37 -19.96
C TRP A 204 2.28 -2.81 -19.75
N LEU A 205 1.99 -2.32 -18.55
CA LEU A 205 0.65 -1.84 -18.16
C LEU A 205 0.77 -0.55 -17.33
N PRO A 206 -0.10 0.44 -17.56
CA PRO A 206 -0.17 1.61 -16.68
C PRO A 206 -0.63 1.20 -15.28
N PRO A 207 -0.42 2.07 -14.26
CA PRO A 207 -0.93 1.82 -12.91
C PRO A 207 -2.45 1.59 -12.92
N LEU A 208 -2.90 0.49 -12.32
CA LEU A 208 -4.33 0.15 -12.21
C LEU A 208 -4.99 0.84 -11.02
N SER A 209 -4.24 1.05 -9.96
CA SER A 209 -4.65 1.68 -8.71
C SER A 209 -3.51 2.55 -8.18
N ILE A 210 -3.77 3.27 -7.11
CA ILE A 210 -2.79 4.08 -6.40
C ILE A 210 -2.60 3.55 -4.98
N ASN A 211 -1.49 3.91 -4.35
CA ASN A 211 -1.30 3.72 -2.93
C ASN A 211 -2.01 4.86 -2.18
N GLY A 212 -3.13 4.56 -1.54
CA GLY A 212 -3.97 5.54 -0.84
C GLY A 212 -3.33 6.18 0.40
N MET A 213 -2.16 5.67 0.84
CA MET A 213 -1.45 6.21 2.00
C MET A 213 -0.59 7.44 1.67
N CYS A 214 -0.14 7.57 0.40
CA CYS A 214 0.64 8.72 -0.04
C CYS A 214 0.54 8.90 -1.56
N TYR A 215 -0.07 10.00 -1.99
CA TYR A 215 -0.13 10.38 -3.39
C TYR A 215 -0.20 11.91 -3.55
N ALA A 216 0.47 12.41 -4.57
CA ALA A 216 0.49 13.81 -4.95
C ALA A 216 -0.29 14.02 -6.25
N LEU A 217 -0.99 15.15 -6.37
CA LEU A 217 -1.69 15.53 -7.58
C LEU A 217 -1.75 17.06 -7.72
N ARG A 218 -2.02 17.53 -8.93
CA ARG A 218 -2.24 18.96 -9.19
C ARG A 218 -3.60 19.35 -8.61
N SER A 219 -3.62 20.41 -7.81
CA SER A 219 -4.85 20.88 -7.16
C SER A 219 -5.92 21.26 -8.17
N GLU A 220 -5.53 21.84 -9.32
CA GLU A 220 -6.43 22.18 -10.42
C GLU A 220 -7.10 20.92 -10.99
N ARG A 221 -6.30 19.88 -11.29
CA ARG A 221 -6.81 18.63 -11.84
C ARG A 221 -7.84 17.94 -10.94
N LEU A 222 -7.63 18.01 -9.63
CA LEU A 222 -8.61 17.50 -8.68
C LEU A 222 -9.90 18.31 -8.69
N ARG A 223 -9.80 19.66 -8.81
CA ARG A 223 -11.00 20.52 -8.90
C ARG A 223 -11.81 20.26 -10.18
N GLU A 224 -11.14 20.02 -11.32
CA GLU A 224 -11.80 19.61 -12.58
C GLU A 224 -12.57 18.29 -12.44
N LEU A 225 -12.06 17.35 -11.62
CA LEU A 225 -12.78 16.12 -11.28
C LEU A 225 -14.03 16.36 -10.42
N GLY A 226 -14.21 17.56 -9.88
CA GLY A 226 -15.25 17.87 -8.90
C GLY A 226 -14.82 17.60 -7.46
N GLY A 227 -13.50 17.66 -7.19
CA GLY A 227 -12.94 17.41 -5.87
C GLY A 227 -13.01 15.95 -5.45
N PHE A 228 -13.20 15.71 -4.18
CA PHE A 228 -13.46 14.40 -3.62
C PHE A 228 -14.96 14.06 -3.55
N THR A 229 -15.85 15.01 -3.91
CA THR A 229 -17.30 14.82 -3.86
C THR A 229 -17.79 13.56 -4.56
N PRO A 230 -17.31 13.20 -5.79
CA PRO A 230 -17.71 11.95 -6.46
C PRO A 230 -17.28 10.68 -5.72
N LEU A 231 -16.37 10.80 -4.74
CA LEU A 231 -15.78 9.70 -4.00
C LEU A 231 -16.35 9.51 -2.59
N LEU A 232 -17.23 10.41 -2.15
CA LEU A 232 -17.77 10.42 -0.78
C LEU A 232 -18.41 9.10 -0.37
N ARG A 233 -19.07 8.43 -1.31
CA ARG A 233 -19.74 7.14 -1.08
C ARG A 233 -18.92 5.93 -1.51
N MET A 234 -17.61 6.09 -1.67
CA MET A 234 -16.68 5.03 -2.06
C MET A 234 -15.89 4.54 -0.84
N LEU A 235 -15.98 3.25 -0.55
CA LEU A 235 -15.29 2.67 0.61
C LEU A 235 -13.76 2.67 0.44
N ALA A 236 -13.27 2.23 -0.72
CA ALA A 236 -11.88 2.32 -1.13
C ALA A 236 -11.71 3.57 -2.02
N ASP A 237 -11.39 4.68 -1.37
CA ASP A 237 -11.25 6.01 -1.99
C ASP A 237 -10.13 6.06 -3.02
N ASP A 238 -9.01 5.40 -2.76
CA ASP A 238 -7.85 5.29 -3.64
C ASP A 238 -8.19 4.57 -4.96
N LEU A 239 -8.92 3.46 -4.89
CA LEU A 239 -9.40 2.76 -6.09
C LEU A 239 -10.38 3.60 -6.89
N ALA A 240 -11.29 4.29 -6.20
CA ALA A 240 -12.29 5.14 -6.84
C ALA A 240 -11.65 6.35 -7.51
N LEU A 241 -10.68 7.01 -6.85
CA LEU A 241 -9.93 8.13 -7.42
C LEU A 241 -9.14 7.71 -8.65
N ALA A 242 -8.39 6.61 -8.58
CA ALA A 242 -7.64 6.09 -9.71
C ALA A 242 -8.54 5.81 -10.92
N ARG A 243 -9.72 5.21 -10.70
CA ARG A 243 -10.71 4.95 -11.75
C ARG A 243 -11.31 6.22 -12.33
N ALA A 244 -11.70 7.17 -11.48
CA ALA A 244 -12.30 8.42 -11.92
C ALA A 244 -11.32 9.20 -12.82
N LEU A 245 -10.06 9.31 -12.42
CA LEU A 245 -9.01 9.95 -13.19
C LEU A 245 -8.74 9.22 -14.51
N ARG A 246 -8.60 7.89 -14.48
CA ARG A 246 -8.38 7.08 -15.71
C ARG A 246 -9.53 7.22 -16.72
N ARG A 247 -10.78 7.28 -16.26
CA ARG A 247 -11.96 7.49 -17.14
C ARG A 247 -11.93 8.86 -17.82
N GLN A 248 -11.28 9.85 -17.23
CA GLN A 248 -11.08 11.17 -17.83
C GLN A 248 -9.78 11.28 -18.65
N GLY A 249 -9.12 10.15 -18.92
CA GLY A 249 -7.87 10.12 -19.68
C GLY A 249 -6.65 10.64 -18.90
N ALA A 250 -6.76 10.82 -17.58
CA ALA A 250 -5.68 11.31 -16.75
C ALA A 250 -4.52 10.29 -16.68
N ARG A 251 -3.30 10.81 -16.59
CA ARG A 251 -2.07 10.00 -16.46
C ARG A 251 -1.71 9.77 -15.01
N LEU A 252 -1.86 8.53 -14.58
CA LEU A 252 -1.40 8.06 -13.28
C LEU A 252 0.06 7.62 -13.40
N PHE A 253 0.88 8.01 -12.44
CA PHE A 253 2.28 7.66 -12.39
C PHE A 253 2.64 6.97 -11.08
N GLN A 254 3.25 5.80 -11.15
CA GLN A 254 3.78 5.10 -9.99
C GLN A 254 5.22 5.49 -9.76
N SER A 255 5.48 6.20 -8.68
CA SER A 255 6.82 6.57 -8.24
C SER A 255 7.56 5.40 -7.60
N THR A 256 8.88 5.49 -7.61
CA THR A 256 9.76 4.67 -6.77
C THR A 256 10.08 5.35 -5.44
N ALA A 257 9.62 6.59 -5.23
CA ALA A 257 9.81 7.32 -3.97
C ALA A 257 9.16 6.55 -2.80
N PRO A 258 9.93 6.18 -1.77
CA PRO A 258 9.39 5.40 -0.66
C PRO A 258 8.59 6.29 0.29
N VAL A 259 7.43 5.79 0.75
CA VAL A 259 6.74 6.26 1.93
C VAL A 259 6.85 5.20 3.03
N ASP A 260 7.40 5.57 4.18
CA ASP A 260 7.57 4.66 5.32
C ASP A 260 6.26 4.62 6.13
N VAL A 261 5.56 3.50 6.12
CA VAL A 261 4.34 3.30 6.92
C VAL A 261 4.69 2.66 8.26
N GLN A 262 4.25 3.29 9.33
CA GLN A 262 4.54 2.87 10.70
C GLN A 262 3.26 2.91 11.53
N THR A 263 2.56 1.78 11.55
CA THR A 263 1.32 1.60 12.32
C THR A 263 1.49 0.49 13.35
N HIS A 264 0.87 0.67 14.53
CA HIS A 264 0.95 -0.31 15.61
C HIS A 264 -0.02 -1.46 15.39
N VAL A 265 0.53 -2.68 15.23
CA VAL A 265 -0.25 -3.91 15.05
C VAL A 265 0.16 -4.93 16.10
N PRO A 266 -0.35 -4.79 17.33
CA PRO A 266 0.15 -5.55 18.49
C PRO A 266 -0.16 -7.04 18.40
N THR A 267 -1.27 -7.44 17.78
CA THR A 267 -1.78 -8.80 17.82
C THR A 267 -1.98 -9.40 16.42
N LEU A 268 -1.97 -10.73 16.33
CA LEU A 268 -2.32 -11.46 15.12
C LEU A 268 -3.80 -11.25 14.71
N GLN A 269 -4.69 -10.99 15.67
CA GLN A 269 -6.07 -10.64 15.37
C GLN A 269 -6.17 -9.32 14.61
N ARG A 270 -5.42 -8.29 15.04
CA ARG A 270 -5.37 -7.00 14.35
C ARG A 270 -4.76 -7.13 12.95
N TYR A 271 -3.68 -7.92 12.83
CA TYR A 271 -3.10 -8.28 11.53
C TYR A 271 -4.14 -8.92 10.60
N ARG A 272 -4.88 -9.95 11.08
CA ARG A 272 -5.91 -10.62 10.28
C ARG A 272 -7.02 -9.67 9.83
N GLN A 273 -7.48 -8.76 10.70
CA GLN A 273 -8.49 -7.75 10.36
C GLN A 273 -7.99 -6.81 9.25
N GLN A 274 -6.75 -6.37 9.34
CA GLN A 274 -6.13 -5.51 8.32
C GLN A 274 -5.97 -6.24 6.99
N MET A 275 -5.46 -7.48 7.01
CA MET A 275 -5.30 -8.31 5.81
C MET A 275 -6.64 -8.62 5.16
N HIS A 276 -7.67 -8.90 5.96
CA HIS A 276 -9.02 -9.13 5.46
C HIS A 276 -9.55 -7.90 4.70
N ARG A 277 -9.39 -6.71 5.27
CA ARG A 277 -9.78 -5.46 4.60
C ARG A 277 -9.05 -5.26 3.26
N TRP A 278 -7.74 -5.43 3.24
CA TRP A 278 -6.94 -5.25 2.02
C TRP A 278 -7.27 -6.29 0.95
N MET A 279 -7.46 -7.54 1.33
CA MET A 279 -7.86 -8.57 0.37
C MET A 279 -9.28 -8.34 -0.18
N LEU A 280 -10.20 -7.82 0.65
CA LEU A 280 -11.52 -7.45 0.16
C LEU A 280 -11.44 -6.30 -0.86
N PHE A 281 -10.60 -5.29 -0.60
CA PHE A 281 -10.38 -4.20 -1.57
C PHE A 281 -9.74 -4.71 -2.87
N ALA A 282 -8.79 -5.66 -2.80
CA ALA A 282 -8.26 -6.31 -3.99
C ALA A 282 -9.33 -7.08 -4.77
N VAL A 283 -10.24 -7.79 -4.09
CA VAL A 283 -11.39 -8.46 -4.74
C VAL A 283 -12.32 -7.44 -5.41
N LEU A 284 -12.60 -6.31 -4.76
CA LEU A 284 -13.44 -5.24 -5.32
C LEU A 284 -12.77 -4.57 -6.53
N LEU A 285 -11.44 -4.35 -6.47
CA LEU A 285 -10.68 -3.86 -7.61
C LEU A 285 -10.82 -4.78 -8.82
N LEU A 286 -10.58 -6.08 -8.62
CA LEU A 286 -10.59 -7.04 -9.71
C LEU A 286 -11.98 -7.30 -10.29
N ARG A 287 -13.03 -7.14 -9.47
CA ARG A 287 -14.42 -7.40 -9.91
C ARG A 287 -14.84 -6.55 -11.11
N ASP A 288 -14.35 -5.32 -11.18
CA ASP A 288 -14.74 -4.35 -12.20
C ASP A 288 -13.75 -4.30 -13.39
N GLU A 289 -12.68 -5.11 -13.34
CA GLU A 289 -11.70 -5.19 -14.42
C GLU A 289 -12.09 -6.27 -15.46
N SER A 290 -11.51 -6.18 -16.66
CA SER A 290 -11.77 -7.14 -17.73
C SER A 290 -11.40 -8.58 -17.35
N PRO A 291 -12.07 -9.62 -17.88
CA PRO A 291 -11.73 -11.01 -17.59
C PRO A 291 -10.26 -11.35 -17.90
N ARG A 292 -9.69 -10.77 -18.95
CA ARG A 292 -8.27 -10.97 -19.32
C ARG A 292 -7.34 -10.41 -18.25
N LEU A 293 -7.62 -9.20 -17.74
CA LEU A 293 -6.82 -8.56 -16.70
C LEU A 293 -6.96 -9.29 -15.37
N ARG A 294 -8.19 -9.74 -15.03
CA ARG A 294 -8.42 -10.60 -13.84
C ARG A 294 -7.60 -11.87 -13.89
N LEU A 295 -7.59 -12.55 -15.05
CA LEU A 295 -6.78 -13.77 -15.25
C LEU A 295 -5.29 -13.46 -15.10
N LEU A 296 -4.80 -12.41 -15.76
CA LEU A 296 -3.40 -12.00 -15.68
C LEU A 296 -2.97 -11.74 -14.23
N ILE A 297 -3.74 -10.95 -13.48
CA ILE A 297 -3.45 -10.66 -12.07
C ILE A 297 -3.57 -11.93 -11.21
N GLY A 298 -4.58 -12.76 -11.45
CA GLY A 298 -4.73 -14.05 -10.75
C GLY A 298 -3.52 -14.97 -10.96
N VAL A 299 -3.01 -15.07 -12.18
CA VAL A 299 -1.81 -15.85 -12.50
C VAL A 299 -0.56 -15.24 -11.86
N LEU A 300 -0.36 -13.93 -11.97
CA LEU A 300 0.87 -13.29 -11.51
C LEU A 300 0.95 -13.10 -9.99
N HIS A 301 -0.18 -12.90 -9.31
CA HIS A 301 -0.21 -12.61 -7.87
C HIS A 301 -0.91 -13.69 -7.04
N GLY A 302 -1.92 -14.38 -7.58
CA GLY A 302 -2.66 -15.42 -6.87
C GLY A 302 -2.03 -16.80 -6.97
N LEU A 303 -1.46 -17.14 -8.12
CA LEU A 303 -0.89 -18.48 -8.35
C LEU A 303 0.43 -18.76 -7.59
N PRO A 304 1.41 -17.82 -7.49
CA PRO A 304 2.68 -18.10 -6.82
C PRO A 304 2.56 -18.64 -5.38
N PRO A 305 1.74 -18.09 -4.47
CA PRO A 305 1.58 -18.66 -3.14
C PRO A 305 1.01 -20.07 -3.13
N LEU A 306 0.15 -20.42 -4.10
CA LEU A 306 -0.41 -21.76 -4.26
C LEU A 306 0.64 -22.76 -4.76
N LEU A 307 1.49 -22.33 -5.72
CA LEU A 307 2.62 -23.14 -6.20
C LEU A 307 3.60 -23.41 -5.06
N LEU A 308 3.88 -22.40 -4.23
CA LEU A 308 4.75 -22.55 -3.07
C LEU A 308 4.14 -23.52 -2.04
N TRP A 309 2.84 -23.46 -1.79
CA TRP A 309 2.13 -24.44 -0.96
C TRP A 309 2.30 -25.85 -1.51
N ALA A 310 2.00 -26.06 -2.80
CA ALA A 310 2.12 -27.36 -3.44
C ALA A 310 3.56 -27.91 -3.37
N LEU A 311 4.55 -27.05 -3.63
CA LEU A 311 5.97 -27.41 -3.56
C LEU A 311 6.38 -27.85 -2.15
N LEU A 312 5.95 -27.13 -1.10
CA LEU A 312 6.25 -27.48 0.28
C LEU A 312 5.54 -28.77 0.72
N VAL A 313 4.33 -29.03 0.23
CA VAL A 313 3.65 -30.31 0.47
C VAL A 313 4.42 -31.46 -0.16
N LEU A 314 4.85 -31.33 -1.43
CA LEU A 314 5.65 -32.38 -2.08
C LEU A 314 7.01 -32.59 -1.38
N ALA A 315 7.59 -31.54 -0.80
CA ALA A 315 8.89 -31.62 -0.12
C ALA A 315 8.88 -32.49 1.14
N VAL A 316 7.71 -32.66 1.79
CA VAL A 316 7.56 -33.47 3.01
C VAL A 316 6.97 -34.86 2.74
N LEU A 317 6.55 -35.14 1.51
CA LEU A 317 6.07 -36.50 1.13
C LEU A 317 7.24 -37.41 0.90
N PRO A 318 7.15 -38.70 1.35
CA PRO A 318 8.18 -39.69 1.06
C PRO A 318 8.22 -40.03 -0.44
N PRO A 319 9.42 -40.24 -0.99
CA PRO A 319 10.74 -40.08 -0.37
C PRO A 319 11.18 -38.61 -0.35
N ILE A 320 11.73 -38.17 0.79
CA ILE A 320 12.11 -36.78 1.06
C ILE A 320 13.31 -36.48 0.16
N GLY A 321 13.93 -36.71 -0.56
CA GLY A 321 15.18 -36.43 -1.31
C GLY A 321 15.11 -35.17 -2.18
N LEU A 322 15.01 -35.39 -3.50
CA LEU A 322 15.04 -34.32 -4.49
C LEU A 322 13.93 -33.26 -4.30
N PRO A 323 12.66 -33.58 -3.95
CA PRO A 323 11.63 -32.56 -3.73
C PRO A 323 11.98 -31.59 -2.60
N ALA A 324 12.56 -32.09 -1.50
CA ALA A 324 12.99 -31.24 -0.38
C ALA A 324 14.15 -30.32 -0.77
N LEU A 325 15.12 -30.83 -1.53
CA LEU A 325 16.23 -30.04 -2.06
C LEU A 325 15.75 -28.94 -3.00
N VAL A 326 14.82 -29.25 -3.91
CA VAL A 326 14.21 -28.27 -4.83
C VAL A 326 13.46 -27.19 -4.06
N ALA A 327 12.67 -27.57 -3.06
CA ALA A 327 11.97 -26.61 -2.22
C ALA A 327 12.95 -25.69 -1.45
N ALA A 328 14.00 -26.26 -0.86
CA ALA A 328 15.04 -25.48 -0.17
C ALA A 328 15.71 -24.47 -1.11
N LEU A 329 16.08 -24.90 -2.32
CA LEU A 329 16.67 -24.02 -3.33
C LEU A 329 15.71 -22.87 -3.73
N VAL A 330 14.43 -23.18 -3.95
CA VAL A 330 13.41 -22.17 -4.25
C VAL A 330 13.28 -21.17 -3.11
N LEU A 331 13.28 -21.59 -1.85
CA LEU A 331 13.21 -20.69 -0.69
C LEU A 331 14.44 -19.78 -0.60
N VAL A 332 15.62 -20.28 -0.90
CA VAL A 332 16.85 -19.46 -0.95
C VAL A 332 16.78 -18.45 -2.07
N LEU A 333 16.46 -18.87 -3.30
CA LEU A 333 16.36 -17.97 -4.46
C LEU A 333 15.27 -16.90 -4.26
N ARG A 334 14.09 -17.29 -3.77
CA ARG A 334 13.02 -16.38 -3.42
C ARG A 334 13.47 -15.33 -2.40
N THR A 335 14.09 -15.77 -1.32
CA THR A 335 14.51 -14.87 -0.24
C THR A 335 15.59 -13.89 -0.74
N SER A 336 16.56 -14.38 -1.50
CA SER A 336 17.60 -13.56 -2.12
C SER A 336 17.03 -12.52 -3.07
N LEU A 337 16.06 -12.91 -3.91
CA LEU A 337 15.36 -12.01 -4.83
C LEU A 337 14.61 -10.92 -4.08
N LEU A 338 13.82 -11.27 -3.07
CA LEU A 338 13.07 -10.29 -2.27
C LEU A 338 13.99 -9.33 -1.52
N LEU A 339 15.07 -9.83 -0.93
CA LEU A 339 16.10 -8.99 -0.30
C LEU A 339 16.71 -8.01 -1.28
N HIS A 340 17.05 -8.49 -2.49
CA HIS A 340 17.60 -7.64 -3.53
C HIS A 340 16.63 -6.53 -3.93
N LEU A 341 15.38 -6.86 -4.23
CA LEU A 341 14.33 -5.90 -4.59
C LEU A 341 14.07 -4.87 -3.49
N GLN A 342 13.97 -5.30 -2.23
CA GLN A 342 13.75 -4.41 -1.09
C GLN A 342 14.92 -3.44 -0.90
N ARG A 343 16.16 -3.88 -1.11
CA ARG A 343 17.35 -3.01 -1.06
C ARG A 343 17.36 -1.97 -2.18
N GLN A 344 17.02 -2.38 -3.40
CA GLN A 344 16.93 -1.49 -4.56
C GLN A 344 15.81 -0.44 -4.39
N ALA A 345 14.68 -0.82 -3.79
CA ALA A 345 13.58 0.09 -3.49
C ALA A 345 13.86 1.04 -2.30
N GLY A 346 15.04 1.01 -1.71
CA GLY A 346 15.39 1.86 -0.57
C GLY A 346 14.73 1.43 0.75
N GLY A 347 14.21 0.21 0.83
CA GLY A 347 13.55 -0.34 2.00
C GLY A 347 14.48 -0.35 3.24
N ARG A 348 13.99 0.23 4.33
CA ARG A 348 14.68 0.28 5.64
C ARG A 348 14.21 -0.81 6.60
N ALA A 349 13.17 -1.56 6.21
CA ALA A 349 12.62 -2.61 7.05
C ALA A 349 13.55 -3.83 7.11
N ARG A 350 13.64 -4.44 8.30
CA ARG A 350 14.41 -5.67 8.49
C ARG A 350 13.69 -6.84 7.86
N HIS A 351 14.29 -7.48 6.87
CA HIS A 351 13.75 -8.73 6.31
C HIS A 351 13.88 -9.87 7.32
N ARG A 352 12.79 -10.63 7.49
CA ARG A 352 12.70 -11.79 8.39
C ARG A 352 12.24 -13.00 7.58
N PRO A 353 13.15 -13.92 7.17
CA PRO A 353 12.83 -14.98 6.21
C PRO A 353 11.62 -15.85 6.58
N LEU A 354 11.52 -16.27 7.85
CA LEU A 354 10.38 -17.10 8.31
C LEU A 354 9.07 -16.32 8.30
N ALA A 355 9.05 -15.07 8.76
CA ALA A 355 7.85 -14.25 8.71
C ALA A 355 7.47 -13.87 7.26
N SER A 356 8.47 -13.67 6.40
CA SER A 356 8.29 -13.45 4.97
C SER A 356 7.65 -14.66 4.27
N LEU A 357 8.12 -15.86 4.58
CA LEU A 357 7.52 -17.10 4.08
C LEU A 357 6.09 -17.27 4.58
N LEU A 358 5.87 -17.10 5.88
CA LEU A 358 4.55 -17.23 6.49
C LEU A 358 3.56 -16.20 5.91
N ALA A 359 4.00 -14.95 5.71
CA ALA A 359 3.18 -13.91 5.10
C ALA A 359 2.71 -14.30 3.69
N GLU A 360 3.55 -14.94 2.87
CA GLU A 360 3.17 -15.43 1.54
C GLU A 360 2.22 -16.64 1.64
N LEU A 361 2.52 -17.61 2.49
CA LEU A 361 1.66 -18.78 2.67
C LEU A 361 0.26 -18.44 3.21
N LEU A 362 0.11 -17.34 3.94
CA LEU A 362 -1.19 -16.86 4.44
C LEU A 362 -2.03 -16.15 3.37
N GLN A 363 -1.44 -15.71 2.25
CA GLN A 363 -2.17 -14.95 1.22
C GLN A 363 -3.41 -15.67 0.67
N PRO A 364 -3.36 -16.95 0.25
CA PRO A 364 -4.54 -17.65 -0.23
C PRO A 364 -5.66 -17.76 0.81
N LEU A 365 -5.29 -17.94 2.09
CA LEU A 365 -6.24 -18.01 3.19
C LEU A 365 -6.92 -16.67 3.44
N HIS A 366 -6.16 -15.56 3.39
CA HIS A 366 -6.72 -14.22 3.50
C HIS A 366 -7.63 -13.89 2.34
N LEU A 367 -7.26 -14.26 1.11
CA LEU A 367 -8.08 -14.05 -0.08
C LEU A 367 -9.39 -14.87 -0.01
N LEU A 368 -9.32 -16.14 0.36
CA LEU A 368 -10.49 -17.00 0.56
C LEU A 368 -11.42 -16.41 1.64
N HIS A 369 -10.87 -15.99 2.77
CA HIS A 369 -11.64 -15.33 3.83
C HIS A 369 -12.34 -14.06 3.31
N ALA A 370 -11.67 -13.22 2.54
CA ALA A 370 -12.24 -12.02 1.96
C ALA A 370 -13.32 -12.31 0.88
N ALA A 371 -13.18 -13.42 0.16
CA ALA A 371 -14.19 -13.86 -0.80
C ALA A 371 -15.50 -14.32 -0.11
N CYS A 372 -15.36 -14.95 1.07
CA CYS A 372 -16.50 -15.50 1.82
C CYS A 372 -17.15 -14.50 2.80
N VAL A 373 -16.35 -13.63 3.42
CA VAL A 373 -16.80 -12.72 4.49
C VAL A 373 -16.80 -11.29 3.98
N ARG A 374 -17.97 -10.67 3.96
CA ARG A 374 -18.17 -9.30 3.46
C ARG A 374 -18.25 -8.25 4.56
N ARG A 375 -17.93 -8.61 5.82
CA ARG A 375 -17.92 -7.69 6.96
C ARG A 375 -16.49 -7.31 7.28
N ILE A 376 -16.20 -6.01 7.30
CA ILE A 376 -14.90 -5.49 7.69
C ILE A 376 -15.01 -4.61 8.91
N ARG A 377 -13.94 -4.59 9.72
CA ARG A 377 -13.74 -3.55 10.71
C ARG A 377 -12.76 -2.53 10.14
N TRP A 378 -13.23 -1.30 9.95
CA TRP A 378 -12.37 -0.21 9.54
C TRP A 378 -12.28 0.80 10.68
N ARG A 379 -11.09 0.85 11.28
CA ARG A 379 -10.82 1.61 12.49
C ARG A 379 -11.80 1.24 13.61
N THR A 380 -12.71 2.12 13.99
CA THR A 380 -13.68 1.92 15.08
C THR A 380 -15.02 1.36 14.62
N ARG A 381 -15.32 1.39 13.32
CA ARG A 381 -16.63 1.02 12.78
C ARG A 381 -16.62 -0.34 12.07
N LEU A 382 -17.73 -1.03 12.11
CA LEU A 382 -17.99 -2.23 11.31
C LEU A 382 -18.73 -1.83 10.04
N TYR A 383 -18.38 -2.44 8.91
CA TYR A 383 -19.06 -2.22 7.64
C TYR A 383 -19.44 -3.54 7.01
N GLN A 384 -20.68 -3.63 6.52
CA GLN A 384 -21.12 -4.67 5.60
C GLN A 384 -20.85 -4.16 4.19
N VAL A 385 -20.02 -4.86 3.40
CA VAL A 385 -19.59 -4.41 2.08
C VAL A 385 -20.13 -5.33 1.00
N ARG A 386 -20.91 -4.79 0.08
CA ARG A 386 -21.39 -5.50 -1.12
C ARG A 386 -20.62 -5.08 -2.36
N ALA A 387 -20.37 -3.79 -2.50
CA ALA A 387 -19.58 -3.18 -3.56
C ALA A 387 -18.79 -1.99 -2.98
N ASN A 388 -17.94 -1.35 -3.80
CA ASN A 388 -17.17 -0.18 -3.35
C ASN A 388 -18.07 1.01 -3.02
N ASP A 389 -19.18 1.13 -3.71
CA ASP A 389 -20.23 2.16 -3.55
C ASP A 389 -21.46 1.68 -2.78
N ASP A 390 -21.49 0.41 -2.34
CA ASP A 390 -22.58 -0.18 -1.54
C ASP A 390 -21.98 -0.80 -0.26
N PHE A 391 -21.94 0.01 0.78
CA PHE A 391 -21.51 -0.39 2.11
C PHE A 391 -22.35 0.29 3.18
N GLN A 392 -22.62 -0.43 4.26
CA GLN A 392 -23.41 0.06 5.39
C GLN A 392 -22.60 -0.07 6.68
N GLY A 393 -22.56 1.02 7.45
CA GLY A 393 -22.03 1.01 8.80
C GLY A 393 -23.00 0.36 9.77
N GLY A 394 -22.51 -0.55 10.63
CA GLY A 394 -23.25 -1.14 11.71
C GLY A 394 -22.83 -0.55 13.06
#